data_d0518f25c545b957d1cac59a6f44d91c
#
_entry.id   d0518f25c545b957d1cac59a6f44d91c
#
_cell.length_a   1.000
_cell.length_b   1.000
_cell.length_c   1.000
_cell.angle_alpha   90.00
_cell.angle_beta   90.00
_cell.angle_gamma   90.00
#
_symmetry.space_group_name_H-M   'P 1'
#
loop_
_entity.id
_entity.type
_entity.pdbx_description
1 polymer ?
#
loop_
_entity_poly.entity_id
_entity_poly.type
_entity_poly.pdbx_seq_one_letter_code
_entity_poly.pdbx_strand_id
1 'polypeptide(L)'
;MRIWTAACAALVFLSGTIAPAFSAEPRKPGEYPPTADSLPQPGVPKGKLIGPLEFHSKIIADTVRRYWIYVPAKYDPKTPPNLLVFQDGQRAINPQGPLNIPVVLDNLIAKGDIPQTLGIFITPGNTGTEHYPDGLGPAGCTGYACTGNPNHRAPEYDSLSDAYTRFLIEEMLPEVAKTYKFTDDPKRRAIGGTSSGAICAWTVAWNRPDAFGNVISMIGSYTSIGYRPATTTTPMIPGGDTYPGLIRKNPIRPIRIFLQDGTADLNNEHGNWHLANEQMVSALQWANANADTKNVPGARYDVRFEWGDGAHSDVHGGWLLPGILRWMFGK
;
A
#
# COMPACT_ATOMS: atom_id res chain seq x y z
N MET A 1 56.31 -9.93 36.63
CA MET A 1 56.16 -9.56 35.23
C MET A 1 55.05 -10.46 34.69
N ARG A 2 53.79 -9.95 34.61
CA ARG A 2 52.62 -10.71 34.08
C ARG A 2 52.29 -10.10 32.74
N ILE A 3 52.40 -10.90 31.71
CA ILE A 3 52.09 -10.55 30.32
C ILE A 3 50.57 -10.73 30.11
N TRP A 4 49.88 -9.66 29.77
CA TRP A 4 48.48 -9.70 29.36
C TRP A 4 48.42 -9.89 27.85
N THR A 5 47.91 -11.02 27.41
CA THR A 5 47.57 -11.25 26.00
C THR A 5 46.17 -10.73 25.73
N ALA A 6 46.06 -9.69 24.95
CA ALA A 6 44.80 -9.16 24.45
C ALA A 6 44.33 -10.04 23.29
N ALA A 7 43.20 -10.70 23.45
CA ALA A 7 42.51 -11.38 22.35
C ALA A 7 41.69 -10.41 21.56
N CYS A 8 42.11 -10.09 20.33
CA CYS A 8 41.30 -9.36 19.34
C CYS A 8 40.21 -10.32 18.81
N ALA A 9 38.97 -10.07 19.20
CA ALA A 9 37.81 -10.69 18.54
C ALA A 9 37.53 -9.97 17.21
N ALA A 10 37.82 -10.67 16.11
CA ALA A 10 37.44 -10.17 14.77
C ALA A 10 35.93 -10.33 14.59
N LEU A 11 35.22 -9.20 14.57
CA LEU A 11 33.84 -9.16 14.10
C LEU A 11 33.81 -9.41 12.59
N VAL A 12 33.40 -10.59 12.19
CA VAL A 12 33.07 -10.90 10.80
C VAL A 12 31.71 -10.25 10.51
N PHE A 13 31.73 -9.11 9.83
CA PHE A 13 30.54 -8.57 9.20
C PHE A 13 30.15 -9.49 8.04
N LEU A 14 29.16 -10.35 8.23
CA LEU A 14 28.46 -10.97 7.11
C LEU A 14 27.66 -9.88 6.40
N SER A 15 28.26 -9.29 5.37
CA SER A 15 27.57 -8.51 4.38
C SER A 15 26.68 -9.47 3.56
N GLY A 16 25.47 -9.72 4.03
CA GLY A 16 24.45 -10.36 3.24
C GLY A 16 24.18 -9.49 2.01
N THR A 17 24.66 -9.88 0.86
CA THR A 17 24.25 -9.31 -0.42
C THR A 17 22.78 -9.62 -0.59
N ILE A 18 21.91 -8.63 -0.39
CA ILE A 18 20.50 -8.70 -0.76
C ILE A 18 20.50 -8.75 -2.28
N ALA A 19 20.26 -9.94 -2.85
CA ALA A 19 20.02 -10.06 -4.28
C ALA A 19 18.82 -9.16 -4.64
N PRO A 20 18.89 -8.40 -5.76
CA PRO A 20 17.75 -7.59 -6.19
C PRO A 20 16.54 -8.51 -6.37
N ALA A 21 15.42 -8.16 -5.74
CA ALA A 21 14.23 -8.99 -5.66
C ALA A 21 13.53 -9.20 -7.00
N PHE A 22 13.93 -8.43 -8.02
CA PHE A 22 13.41 -8.47 -9.38
C PHE A 22 14.58 -8.38 -10.35
N SER A 23 14.64 -9.27 -11.34
CA SER A 23 15.46 -9.03 -12.51
C SER A 23 14.79 -7.91 -13.31
N ALA A 24 15.18 -6.68 -13.03
CA ALA A 24 14.68 -5.53 -13.75
C ALA A 24 15.12 -5.66 -15.22
N GLU A 25 14.17 -5.59 -16.15
CA GLU A 25 14.51 -5.46 -17.56
C GLU A 25 15.35 -4.19 -17.79
N PRO A 26 16.31 -4.19 -18.71
CA PRO A 26 17.11 -3.02 -19.01
C PRO A 26 16.20 -1.84 -19.41
N ARG A 27 16.25 -0.74 -18.69
CA ARG A 27 15.48 0.47 -18.97
C ARG A 27 16.39 1.69 -19.01
N LYS A 28 15.96 2.74 -19.69
CA LYS A 28 16.63 4.04 -19.59
C LYS A 28 16.26 4.71 -18.27
N PRO A 29 17.15 5.53 -17.72
CA PRO A 29 16.84 6.34 -16.53
C PRO A 29 15.52 7.10 -16.70
N GLY A 30 14.67 7.09 -15.66
CA GLY A 30 13.37 7.74 -15.66
C GLY A 30 12.26 7.06 -16.47
N GLU A 31 12.57 6.03 -17.26
CA GLU A 31 11.59 5.29 -18.05
C GLU A 31 11.17 4.01 -17.33
N TYR A 32 9.86 3.83 -17.14
CA TYR A 32 9.25 2.64 -16.54
C TYR A 32 8.13 2.13 -17.44
N PRO A 33 8.49 1.50 -18.59
CA PRO A 33 7.50 1.01 -19.55
C PRO A 33 6.67 -0.12 -18.94
N PRO A 34 5.37 -0.25 -19.30
CA PRO A 34 4.57 -1.38 -18.87
C PRO A 34 5.22 -2.71 -19.21
N THR A 35 5.25 -3.63 -18.27
CA THR A 35 5.73 -5.00 -18.51
C THR A 35 4.68 -5.81 -19.26
N ALA A 36 5.04 -6.98 -19.79
CA ALA A 36 4.08 -7.89 -20.42
C ALA A 36 2.92 -8.26 -19.47
N ASP A 37 3.21 -8.33 -18.16
CA ASP A 37 2.18 -8.65 -17.15
C ASP A 37 1.22 -7.48 -16.85
N SER A 38 1.60 -6.26 -17.23
CA SER A 38 0.77 -5.06 -17.07
C SER A 38 -0.08 -4.74 -18.28
N LEU A 39 0.06 -5.51 -19.37
CA LEU A 39 -0.67 -5.33 -20.62
C LEU A 39 -1.64 -6.49 -20.85
N PRO A 40 -2.82 -6.24 -21.48
CA PRO A 40 -3.74 -7.30 -21.85
C PRO A 40 -3.09 -8.37 -22.73
N GLN A 41 -3.22 -9.64 -22.35
CA GLN A 41 -2.63 -10.75 -23.10
C GLN A 41 -3.74 -11.56 -23.81
N PRO A 42 -3.51 -12.00 -25.07
CA PRO A 42 -4.44 -12.87 -25.77
C PRO A 42 -4.67 -14.18 -25.02
N GLY A 43 -5.94 -14.63 -24.96
CA GLY A 43 -6.28 -15.91 -24.33
C GLY A 43 -6.28 -15.93 -22.81
N VAL A 44 -5.91 -14.86 -22.13
CA VAL A 44 -5.99 -14.75 -20.67
C VAL A 44 -7.44 -14.57 -20.25
N PRO A 45 -7.99 -15.45 -19.37
CA PRO A 45 -9.33 -15.29 -18.83
C PRO A 45 -9.46 -14.00 -18.02
N LYS A 46 -10.40 -13.15 -18.38
CA LYS A 46 -10.62 -11.86 -17.71
C LYS A 46 -11.55 -12.02 -16.53
N GLY A 47 -11.15 -11.46 -15.38
CA GLY A 47 -12.04 -11.26 -14.25
C GLY A 47 -13.12 -10.22 -14.57
N LYS A 48 -14.10 -10.13 -13.68
CA LYS A 48 -15.20 -9.18 -13.81
C LYS A 48 -14.96 -7.99 -12.88
N LEU A 49 -14.92 -6.78 -13.43
CA LEU A 49 -14.92 -5.55 -12.66
C LEU A 49 -16.36 -5.06 -12.49
N ILE A 50 -16.83 -4.95 -11.26
CA ILE A 50 -18.19 -4.56 -10.88
C ILE A 50 -18.12 -3.19 -10.23
N GLY A 51 -18.92 -2.26 -10.69
CA GLY A 51 -18.96 -0.87 -10.23
C GLY A 51 -18.92 0.12 -11.38
N PRO A 52 -18.92 1.44 -11.09
CA PRO A 52 -18.83 1.99 -9.73
C PRO A 52 -20.08 1.67 -8.90
N LEU A 53 -19.84 1.35 -7.63
CA LEU A 53 -20.86 1.24 -6.59
C LEU A 53 -20.66 2.39 -5.62
N GLU A 54 -21.74 2.91 -5.01
CA GLU A 54 -21.64 3.96 -3.99
C GLU A 54 -21.78 3.38 -2.60
N PHE A 55 -21.06 3.98 -1.66
CA PHE A 55 -21.08 3.59 -0.25
C PHE A 55 -21.12 4.84 0.65
N HIS A 56 -22.09 4.87 1.55
CA HIS A 56 -22.24 5.89 2.59
C HIS A 56 -21.74 5.35 3.92
N SER A 57 -20.68 5.97 4.45
CA SER A 57 -20.11 5.56 5.75
C SER A 57 -20.87 6.17 6.90
N LYS A 58 -21.09 5.39 7.96
CA LYS A 58 -21.57 5.86 9.25
C LYS A 58 -20.42 6.23 10.19
N ILE A 59 -19.28 5.55 10.04
CA ILE A 59 -18.08 5.80 10.86
C ILE A 59 -17.40 7.11 10.43
N ILE A 60 -17.26 7.32 9.11
CA ILE A 60 -16.82 8.60 8.56
C ILE A 60 -18.07 9.30 8.06
N ALA A 61 -18.81 9.85 9.00
CA ALA A 61 -20.13 10.42 8.76
C ALA A 61 -20.13 11.48 7.65
N ASP A 62 -21.27 11.63 6.98
CA ASP A 62 -21.48 12.59 5.90
C ASP A 62 -20.52 12.40 4.70
N THR A 63 -20.03 11.17 4.48
CA THR A 63 -19.19 10.84 3.33
C THR A 63 -19.83 9.81 2.42
N VAL A 64 -19.76 10.07 1.12
CA VAL A 64 -20.05 9.11 0.05
C VAL A 64 -18.76 8.81 -0.71
N ARG A 65 -18.59 7.57 -1.15
CA ARG A 65 -17.44 7.13 -1.96
C ARG A 65 -17.86 6.13 -3.00
N ARG A 66 -17.09 6.03 -4.08
CA ARG A 66 -17.22 4.98 -5.08
C ARG A 66 -16.26 3.84 -4.78
N TYR A 67 -16.67 2.63 -5.13
CA TYR A 67 -15.79 1.47 -5.09
C TYR A 67 -16.10 0.50 -6.23
N TRP A 68 -15.12 -0.32 -6.54
CA TRP A 68 -15.23 -1.39 -7.53
C TRP A 68 -14.75 -2.69 -6.92
N ILE A 69 -15.34 -3.78 -7.38
CA ILE A 69 -14.96 -5.13 -6.98
C ILE A 69 -14.46 -5.87 -8.22
N TYR A 70 -13.21 -6.28 -8.19
CA TYR A 70 -12.67 -7.22 -9.18
C TYR A 70 -12.88 -8.64 -8.69
N VAL A 71 -13.60 -9.44 -9.46
CA VAL A 71 -13.87 -10.86 -9.20
C VAL A 71 -13.08 -11.68 -10.22
N PRO A 72 -12.14 -12.53 -9.81
CA PRO A 72 -11.31 -13.29 -10.74
C PRO A 72 -12.16 -14.28 -11.57
N ALA A 73 -11.72 -14.59 -12.79
CA ALA A 73 -12.50 -15.39 -13.76
C ALA A 73 -12.93 -16.77 -13.25
N LYS A 74 -12.13 -17.37 -12.36
CA LYS A 74 -12.42 -18.69 -11.75
C LYS A 74 -12.78 -18.56 -10.27
N TYR A 75 -13.51 -17.51 -9.91
CA TYR A 75 -13.97 -17.31 -8.53
C TYR A 75 -14.85 -18.48 -8.07
N ASP A 76 -14.51 -19.05 -6.92
CA ASP A 76 -15.30 -20.07 -6.23
C ASP A 76 -15.51 -19.67 -4.76
N PRO A 77 -16.76 -19.45 -4.31
CA PRO A 77 -17.03 -19.07 -2.92
C PRO A 77 -16.69 -20.17 -1.90
N LYS A 78 -16.50 -21.43 -2.35
CA LYS A 78 -16.08 -22.54 -1.49
C LYS A 78 -14.57 -22.52 -1.21
N THR A 79 -13.82 -21.83 -2.07
CA THR A 79 -12.37 -21.64 -1.93
C THR A 79 -12.08 -20.16 -1.87
N PRO A 80 -12.22 -19.51 -0.68
CA PRO A 80 -12.11 -18.07 -0.57
C PRO A 80 -10.77 -17.55 -1.12
N PRO A 81 -10.78 -16.62 -2.10
CA PRO A 81 -9.59 -16.06 -2.70
C PRO A 81 -8.81 -15.18 -1.70
N ASN A 82 -7.58 -14.83 -2.06
CA ASN A 82 -6.86 -13.74 -1.43
C ASN A 82 -7.65 -12.42 -1.58
N LEU A 83 -7.33 -11.43 -0.76
CA LEU A 83 -7.93 -10.12 -0.83
C LEU A 83 -6.86 -9.05 -1.10
N LEU A 84 -7.10 -8.21 -2.10
CA LEU A 84 -6.35 -6.98 -2.33
C LEU A 84 -7.31 -5.79 -2.19
N VAL A 85 -7.04 -4.90 -1.24
CA VAL A 85 -7.70 -3.58 -1.15
C VAL A 85 -6.72 -2.53 -1.67
N PHE A 86 -7.17 -1.61 -2.53
CA PHE A 86 -6.29 -0.57 -3.05
C PHE A 86 -6.97 0.79 -3.01
N GLN A 87 -6.26 1.77 -2.44
CA GLN A 87 -6.71 3.14 -2.25
C GLN A 87 -6.66 3.91 -3.58
N ASP A 88 -7.42 5.00 -3.68
CA ASP A 88 -7.58 5.74 -4.94
C ASP A 88 -8.03 4.80 -6.08
N GLY A 89 -9.08 4.04 -5.81
CA GLY A 89 -9.55 2.93 -6.65
C GLY A 89 -9.74 3.29 -8.11
N GLN A 90 -10.21 4.50 -8.42
CA GLN A 90 -10.37 5.01 -9.78
C GLN A 90 -9.04 5.05 -10.55
N ARG A 91 -7.92 5.30 -9.86
CA ARG A 91 -6.58 5.28 -10.47
C ARG A 91 -6.09 3.84 -10.65
N ALA A 92 -6.36 3.02 -9.66
CA ALA A 92 -5.92 1.62 -9.63
C ALA A 92 -6.52 0.78 -10.77
N ILE A 93 -7.78 1.06 -11.17
CA ILE A 93 -8.49 0.33 -12.21
C ILE A 93 -8.41 0.97 -13.60
N ASN A 94 -7.81 2.16 -13.74
CA ASN A 94 -7.76 2.87 -15.01
C ASN A 94 -7.02 2.04 -16.08
N PRO A 95 -7.68 1.62 -17.18
CA PRO A 95 -7.06 0.78 -18.20
C PRO A 95 -5.96 1.49 -19.01
N GLN A 96 -5.93 2.83 -18.99
CA GLN A 96 -4.89 3.67 -19.57
C GLN A 96 -3.86 4.13 -18.52
N GLY A 97 -4.10 3.83 -17.25
CA GLY A 97 -3.19 4.19 -16.15
C GLY A 97 -2.06 3.18 -15.98
N PRO A 98 -0.97 3.59 -15.34
CA PRO A 98 0.19 2.73 -15.18
C PRO A 98 -0.04 1.55 -14.22
N LEU A 99 -1.02 1.65 -13.31
CA LEU A 99 -1.34 0.57 -12.37
C LEU A 99 -2.16 -0.55 -13.01
N ASN A 100 -3.28 -0.20 -13.65
CA ASN A 100 -4.19 -1.14 -14.33
C ASN A 100 -4.31 -2.51 -13.63
N ILE A 101 -4.54 -2.49 -12.32
CA ILE A 101 -4.48 -3.67 -11.43
C ILE A 101 -5.34 -4.84 -11.92
N PRO A 102 -6.55 -4.64 -12.47
CA PRO A 102 -7.35 -5.75 -12.98
C PRO A 102 -6.63 -6.59 -14.04
N VAL A 103 -5.92 -5.96 -14.97
CA VAL A 103 -5.15 -6.67 -16.01
C VAL A 103 -3.96 -7.41 -15.41
N VAL A 104 -3.26 -6.80 -14.46
CA VAL A 104 -2.16 -7.47 -13.76
C VAL A 104 -2.65 -8.71 -13.03
N LEU A 105 -3.78 -8.62 -12.32
CA LEU A 105 -4.39 -9.76 -11.63
C LEU A 105 -4.79 -10.87 -12.61
N ASP A 106 -5.44 -10.53 -13.74
CA ASP A 106 -5.80 -11.49 -14.77
C ASP A 106 -4.58 -12.29 -15.25
N ASN A 107 -3.51 -11.59 -15.59
CA ASN A 107 -2.28 -12.20 -16.12
C ASN A 107 -1.59 -13.09 -15.09
N LEU A 108 -1.40 -12.61 -13.87
CA LEU A 108 -0.70 -13.36 -12.82
C LEU A 108 -1.49 -14.58 -12.35
N ILE A 109 -2.81 -14.47 -12.24
CA ILE A 109 -3.70 -15.58 -11.87
C ILE A 109 -3.71 -16.62 -12.99
N ALA A 110 -3.80 -16.21 -14.27
CA ALA A 110 -3.79 -17.12 -15.40
C ALA A 110 -2.48 -17.91 -15.53
N LYS A 111 -1.34 -17.27 -15.22
CA LYS A 111 -0.02 -17.92 -15.18
C LYS A 111 0.16 -18.85 -13.98
N GLY A 112 -0.69 -18.75 -12.96
CA GLY A 112 -0.54 -19.46 -11.69
C GLY A 112 0.53 -18.88 -10.76
N ASP A 113 1.01 -17.67 -11.06
CA ASP A 113 2.01 -16.97 -10.26
C ASP A 113 1.46 -16.53 -8.90
N ILE A 114 0.16 -16.21 -8.86
CA ILE A 114 -0.59 -15.92 -7.64
C ILE A 114 -1.89 -16.72 -7.60
N PRO A 115 -2.42 -17.04 -6.42
CA PRO A 115 -3.75 -17.64 -6.28
C PRO A 115 -4.86 -16.70 -6.76
N GLN A 116 -6.10 -17.22 -6.86
CA GLN A 116 -7.28 -16.39 -7.06
C GLN A 116 -7.28 -15.26 -6.03
N THR A 117 -7.42 -14.03 -6.49
CA THR A 117 -7.36 -12.82 -5.67
C THR A 117 -8.54 -11.91 -6.02
N LEU A 118 -9.36 -11.58 -5.04
CA LEU A 118 -10.44 -10.61 -5.15
C LEU A 118 -9.86 -9.21 -4.90
N GLY A 119 -10.24 -8.23 -5.73
CA GLY A 119 -9.82 -6.84 -5.58
C GLY A 119 -10.96 -5.95 -5.10
N ILE A 120 -10.71 -5.04 -4.15
CA ILE A 120 -11.62 -3.95 -3.77
C ILE A 120 -10.87 -2.64 -3.97
N PHE A 121 -11.38 -1.79 -4.85
CA PHE A 121 -10.78 -0.54 -5.25
C PHE A 121 -11.66 0.61 -4.76
N ILE A 122 -11.17 1.45 -3.84
CA ILE A 122 -11.99 2.38 -3.09
C ILE A 122 -11.51 3.81 -3.34
N THR A 123 -12.43 4.73 -3.68
CA THR A 123 -12.10 6.16 -3.69
C THR A 123 -12.10 6.71 -2.27
N PRO A 124 -11.38 7.80 -2.01
CA PRO A 124 -11.62 8.57 -0.78
C PRO A 124 -13.05 9.08 -0.74
N GLY A 125 -13.51 9.45 0.45
CA GLY A 125 -14.82 10.04 0.65
C GLY A 125 -14.96 11.44 0.06
N ASN A 126 -16.19 11.81 -0.24
CA ASN A 126 -16.60 13.17 -0.56
C ASN A 126 -17.73 13.57 0.38
N THR A 127 -17.61 14.73 1.03
CA THR A 127 -18.59 15.24 2.00
C THR A 127 -19.55 16.23 1.37
N GLY A 128 -20.74 16.40 1.98
CA GLY A 128 -21.70 17.41 1.61
C GLY A 128 -22.50 17.10 0.33
N THR A 129 -22.48 15.86 -0.13
CA THR A 129 -23.27 15.41 -1.29
C THR A 129 -23.94 14.08 -1.01
N GLU A 130 -25.14 13.89 -1.57
CA GLU A 130 -25.86 12.61 -1.50
C GLU A 130 -25.23 11.54 -2.41
N HIS A 131 -24.65 11.98 -3.54
CA HIS A 131 -23.98 11.12 -4.50
C HIS A 131 -22.54 11.53 -4.73
N TYR A 132 -21.70 10.56 -5.07
CA TYR A 132 -20.31 10.86 -5.44
C TYR A 132 -20.28 11.72 -6.71
N PRO A 133 -19.58 12.87 -6.72
CA PRO A 133 -19.62 13.79 -7.84
C PRO A 133 -19.19 13.16 -9.16
N ASP A 134 -19.95 13.39 -10.22
CA ASP A 134 -19.54 13.04 -11.57
C ASP A 134 -18.31 13.84 -11.98
N GLY A 135 -17.43 13.24 -12.78
CA GLY A 135 -16.17 13.89 -13.20
C GLY A 135 -14.98 13.68 -12.24
N LEU A 136 -15.20 13.13 -11.05
CA LEU A 136 -14.11 12.63 -10.20
C LEU A 136 -13.66 11.21 -10.59
N GLY A 137 -14.11 10.71 -11.71
CA GLY A 137 -13.82 9.36 -12.21
C GLY A 137 -12.90 9.37 -13.43
N PRO A 138 -12.41 8.19 -13.84
CA PRO A 138 -11.28 8.02 -14.74
C PRO A 138 -11.59 8.12 -16.22
N ALA A 139 -12.62 8.81 -16.66
CA ALA A 139 -12.92 8.93 -18.09
C ALA A 139 -11.76 9.62 -18.83
N GLY A 140 -10.81 8.82 -19.28
CA GLY A 140 -9.72 9.25 -20.15
C GLY A 140 -8.61 10.06 -19.48
N CYS A 141 -8.53 10.08 -18.17
CA CYS A 141 -7.58 10.89 -17.45
C CYS A 141 -6.37 10.11 -16.96
N THR A 142 -5.18 10.54 -17.32
CA THR A 142 -3.90 9.99 -16.89
C THR A 142 -3.22 10.96 -15.92
N GLY A 143 -3.15 10.61 -14.64
CA GLY A 143 -2.37 11.37 -13.66
C GLY A 143 -3.15 11.90 -12.47
N TYR A 144 -2.42 12.38 -11.49
CA TYR A 144 -2.93 12.85 -10.20
C TYR A 144 -3.96 13.99 -10.31
N ALA A 145 -3.76 14.89 -11.28
CA ALA A 145 -4.66 16.01 -11.54
C ALA A 145 -6.08 15.59 -12.01
N CYS A 146 -6.22 14.35 -12.44
CA CYS A 146 -7.46 13.81 -13.00
C CYS A 146 -8.41 13.19 -11.97
N THR A 147 -8.00 13.12 -10.73
CA THR A 147 -8.82 12.49 -9.69
C THR A 147 -9.86 13.45 -9.10
N GLY A 148 -9.83 14.74 -9.53
CA GLY A 148 -10.62 15.79 -8.90
C GLY A 148 -10.66 15.50 -7.41
N ASN A 149 -9.70 15.97 -6.63
CA ASN A 149 -9.55 15.55 -5.23
C ASN A 149 -10.91 15.47 -4.53
N PRO A 150 -11.39 14.27 -4.19
CA PRO A 150 -12.52 14.16 -3.29
C PRO A 150 -12.20 14.97 -2.04
N ASN A 151 -13.11 15.83 -1.63
CA ASN A 151 -12.83 16.84 -0.61
C ASN A 151 -12.42 16.24 0.76
N HIS A 152 -12.62 14.92 0.94
CA HIS A 152 -12.30 14.23 2.19
C HIS A 152 -11.07 13.30 2.09
N ARG A 153 -10.28 13.37 1.00
CA ARG A 153 -9.11 12.49 0.83
C ARG A 153 -8.05 12.69 1.92
N ALA A 154 -7.63 13.93 2.14
CA ALA A 154 -6.59 14.22 3.13
C ALA A 154 -7.03 13.92 4.58
N PRO A 155 -8.24 14.30 5.05
CA PRO A 155 -8.72 13.90 6.37
C PRO A 155 -8.76 12.39 6.60
N GLU A 156 -9.06 11.60 5.57
CA GLU A 156 -9.10 10.13 5.68
C GLU A 156 -7.73 9.48 5.59
N TYR A 157 -6.93 9.87 4.60
CA TYR A 157 -5.73 9.15 4.23
C TYR A 157 -4.49 9.60 5.00
N ASP A 158 -4.36 10.91 5.27
CA ASP A 158 -3.19 11.46 5.95
C ASP A 158 -3.37 11.52 7.48
N SER A 159 -4.52 11.11 7.97
CA SER A 159 -4.79 10.95 9.40
C SER A 159 -4.19 9.65 9.92
N LEU A 160 -3.52 9.71 11.08
CA LEU A 160 -3.00 8.54 11.78
C LEU A 160 -4.06 7.92 12.72
N SER A 161 -5.31 8.37 12.64
CA SER A 161 -6.42 7.83 13.43
C SER A 161 -6.86 6.44 12.96
N ASP A 162 -7.68 5.78 13.75
CA ASP A 162 -8.27 4.49 13.41
C ASP A 162 -9.56 4.58 12.58
N ALA A 163 -10.06 5.79 12.32
CA ALA A 163 -11.37 5.99 11.68
C ALA A 163 -11.47 5.29 10.32
N TYR A 164 -10.47 5.45 9.46
CA TYR A 164 -10.47 4.77 8.17
C TYR A 164 -10.32 3.25 8.31
N THR A 165 -9.52 2.81 9.27
CA THR A 165 -9.37 1.38 9.58
C THR A 165 -10.71 0.77 9.99
N ARG A 166 -11.44 1.43 10.86
CA ARG A 166 -12.77 0.98 11.31
C ARG A 166 -13.78 1.01 10.17
N PHE A 167 -13.84 2.09 9.39
CA PHE A 167 -14.67 2.15 8.19
C PHE A 167 -14.43 0.93 7.28
N LEU A 168 -13.16 0.65 6.97
CA LEU A 168 -12.83 -0.46 6.08
C LEU A 168 -13.26 -1.81 6.65
N ILE A 169 -12.96 -2.08 7.93
CA ILE A 169 -13.15 -3.39 8.53
C ILE A 169 -14.59 -3.60 9.02
N GLU A 170 -15.23 -2.58 9.56
CA GLU A 170 -16.54 -2.71 10.19
C GLU A 170 -17.71 -2.41 9.22
N GLU A 171 -17.43 -1.70 8.11
CA GLU A 171 -18.47 -1.34 7.14
C GLU A 171 -18.19 -1.89 5.74
N MET A 172 -17.09 -1.51 5.10
CA MET A 172 -16.84 -1.84 3.68
C MET A 172 -16.61 -3.33 3.44
N LEU A 173 -15.74 -3.98 4.21
CA LEU A 173 -15.48 -5.42 4.03
C LEU A 173 -16.74 -6.26 4.32
N PRO A 174 -17.53 -6.01 5.37
CA PRO A 174 -18.81 -6.69 5.57
C PRO A 174 -19.81 -6.47 4.44
N GLU A 175 -19.87 -5.26 3.83
CA GLU A 175 -20.74 -4.99 2.70
C GLU A 175 -20.40 -5.88 1.50
N VAL A 176 -19.12 -5.93 1.11
CA VAL A 176 -18.64 -6.79 0.02
C VAL A 176 -18.85 -8.27 0.34
N ALA A 177 -18.64 -8.68 1.61
CA ALA A 177 -18.78 -10.06 2.06
C ALA A 177 -20.21 -10.61 1.99
N LYS A 178 -21.23 -9.75 1.88
CA LYS A 178 -22.62 -10.19 1.62
C LYS A 178 -22.73 -10.97 0.31
N THR A 179 -21.96 -10.57 -0.69
CA THR A 179 -22.02 -11.15 -2.05
C THR A 179 -20.81 -12.01 -2.39
N TYR A 180 -19.61 -11.58 -1.98
CA TYR A 180 -18.35 -12.23 -2.36
C TYR A 180 -17.55 -12.66 -1.14
N LYS A 181 -17.28 -13.97 -1.05
CA LYS A 181 -16.40 -14.50 -0.01
C LYS A 181 -14.94 -14.28 -0.37
N PHE A 182 -14.13 -13.97 0.63
CA PHE A 182 -12.68 -13.86 0.56
C PHE A 182 -12.07 -14.35 1.88
N THR A 183 -10.75 -14.55 1.89
CA THR A 183 -10.04 -15.10 3.06
C THR A 183 -10.12 -14.20 4.29
N ASP A 184 -10.08 -14.82 5.48
CA ASP A 184 -9.91 -14.11 6.76
C ASP A 184 -8.46 -14.11 7.25
N ASP A 185 -7.57 -14.85 6.59
CA ASP A 185 -6.17 -14.93 6.94
C ASP A 185 -5.46 -13.61 6.60
N PRO A 186 -4.91 -12.86 7.58
CA PRO A 186 -4.23 -11.59 7.34
C PRO A 186 -3.00 -11.74 6.43
N LYS A 187 -2.34 -12.89 6.40
CA LYS A 187 -1.21 -13.16 5.50
C LYS A 187 -1.62 -13.28 4.03
N ARG A 188 -2.90 -13.44 3.78
CA ARG A 188 -3.51 -13.52 2.44
C ARG A 188 -4.33 -12.28 2.09
N ARG A 189 -4.27 -11.24 2.94
CA ARG A 189 -4.89 -9.93 2.72
C ARG A 189 -3.81 -8.88 2.55
N ALA A 190 -3.86 -8.15 1.45
CA ALA A 190 -3.01 -7.00 1.17
C ALA A 190 -3.84 -5.72 1.07
N ILE A 191 -3.27 -4.63 1.54
CA ILE A 191 -3.79 -3.29 1.33
C ILE A 191 -2.69 -2.42 0.73
N GLY A 192 -3.04 -1.60 -0.25
CA GLY A 192 -2.06 -0.78 -0.95
C GLY A 192 -2.58 0.58 -1.38
N GLY A 193 -1.66 1.41 -1.81
CA GLY A 193 -1.95 2.73 -2.36
C GLY A 193 -0.69 3.48 -2.76
N THR A 194 -0.91 4.68 -3.26
CA THR A 194 0.16 5.61 -3.66
C THR A 194 0.02 6.91 -2.90
N SER A 195 1.16 7.52 -2.52
CA SER A 195 1.20 8.82 -1.83
C SER A 195 0.40 8.76 -0.50
N SER A 196 -0.59 9.64 -0.31
CA SER A 196 -1.51 9.55 0.84
C SER A 196 -2.24 8.20 0.93
N GLY A 197 -2.54 7.55 -0.21
CA GLY A 197 -3.12 6.21 -0.21
C GLY A 197 -2.18 5.14 0.39
N ALA A 198 -0.88 5.32 0.24
CA ALA A 198 0.12 4.42 0.81
C ALA A 198 0.22 4.55 2.33
N ILE A 199 0.24 5.77 2.86
CA ILE A 199 0.24 5.95 4.33
C ILE A 199 -1.09 5.50 4.93
N CYS A 200 -2.22 5.69 4.24
CA CYS A 200 -3.51 5.15 4.65
C CYS A 200 -3.45 3.62 4.76
N ALA A 201 -2.91 2.94 3.74
CA ALA A 201 -2.74 1.49 3.75
C ALA A 201 -1.85 1.01 4.91
N TRP A 202 -0.73 1.71 5.15
CA TRP A 202 0.13 1.44 6.31
C TRP A 202 -0.62 1.64 7.63
N THR A 203 -1.36 2.73 7.78
CA THR A 203 -2.13 3.04 8.99
C THR A 203 -3.17 1.96 9.29
N VAL A 204 -3.84 1.43 8.28
CA VAL A 204 -4.80 0.31 8.45
C VAL A 204 -4.08 -0.94 8.98
N ALA A 205 -2.99 -1.37 8.36
CA ALA A 205 -2.24 -2.54 8.80
C ALA A 205 -1.57 -2.31 10.17
N TRP A 206 -1.10 -1.10 10.44
CA TRP A 206 -0.56 -0.71 11.74
C TRP A 206 -1.58 -0.84 12.86
N ASN A 207 -2.81 -0.39 12.65
CA ASN A 207 -3.89 -0.49 13.64
C ASN A 207 -4.45 -1.91 13.77
N ARG A 208 -4.54 -2.65 12.63
CA ARG A 208 -5.16 -3.98 12.57
C ARG A 208 -4.32 -4.98 11.76
N PRO A 209 -3.12 -5.37 12.28
CA PRO A 209 -2.27 -6.37 11.63
C PRO A 209 -2.90 -7.78 11.61
N ASP A 210 -3.91 -8.02 12.45
CA ASP A 210 -4.77 -9.19 12.44
C ASP A 210 -5.78 -9.21 11.29
N ALA A 211 -6.03 -8.07 10.65
CA ALA A 211 -6.92 -7.95 9.50
C ALA A 211 -6.15 -7.85 8.17
N PHE A 212 -5.01 -7.17 8.15
CA PHE A 212 -4.14 -7.00 6.99
C PHE A 212 -2.68 -7.21 7.36
N GLY A 213 -2.11 -8.32 6.89
CA GLY A 213 -0.71 -8.65 7.12
C GLY A 213 0.24 -8.16 6.02
N ASN A 214 -0.26 -7.64 4.89
CA ASN A 214 0.55 -7.23 3.77
C ASN A 214 0.23 -5.79 3.35
N VAL A 215 1.27 -4.97 3.10
CA VAL A 215 1.16 -3.57 2.69
C VAL A 215 1.94 -3.30 1.41
N ILE A 216 1.32 -2.63 0.45
CA ILE A 216 1.96 -2.09 -0.76
C ILE A 216 1.99 -0.57 -0.62
N SER A 217 3.18 -0.01 -0.42
CA SER A 217 3.42 1.42 -0.24
C SER A 217 4.23 1.97 -1.39
N MET A 218 3.59 2.72 -2.28
CA MET A 218 4.23 3.37 -3.42
C MET A 218 4.29 4.88 -3.17
N ILE A 219 5.48 5.49 -3.28
CA ILE A 219 5.69 6.94 -3.06
C ILE A 219 4.97 7.45 -1.81
N GLY A 220 5.14 6.72 -0.69
CA GLY A 220 4.34 6.92 0.52
C GLY A 220 4.54 8.28 1.18
N SER A 221 3.45 8.94 1.58
CA SER A 221 3.46 10.26 2.21
C SER A 221 3.81 10.18 3.71
N TYR A 222 4.97 9.59 4.04
CA TYR A 222 5.48 9.55 5.42
C TYR A 222 6.13 10.89 5.83
N THR A 223 5.53 11.98 5.40
CA THR A 223 5.94 13.37 5.58
C THR A 223 4.95 14.11 6.49
N SER A 224 5.17 15.40 6.71
CA SER A 224 4.31 16.22 7.55
C SER A 224 3.01 16.68 6.87
N ILE A 225 2.61 16.13 5.71
CA ILE A 225 1.44 16.58 4.94
C ILE A 225 0.14 16.55 5.77
N GLY A 226 -0.02 15.57 6.66
CA GLY A 226 -1.16 15.46 7.58
C GLY A 226 -1.06 16.33 8.83
N TYR A 227 0.11 16.92 9.10
CA TYR A 227 0.34 17.71 10.32
C TYR A 227 -0.56 18.95 10.39
N ARG A 228 -1.16 19.15 11.55
CA ARG A 228 -1.88 20.39 11.89
C ARG A 228 -1.42 20.84 13.29
N PRO A 229 -0.97 22.09 13.46
CA PRO A 229 -0.59 22.59 14.77
C PRO A 229 -1.79 22.64 15.72
N ALA A 230 -1.51 22.55 17.02
CA ALA A 230 -2.53 22.78 18.02
C ALA A 230 -3.09 24.20 17.92
N THR A 231 -4.38 24.36 18.16
CA THR A 231 -5.05 25.66 18.34
C THR A 231 -5.56 25.77 19.78
N THR A 232 -6.24 26.86 20.09
CA THR A 232 -6.88 27.04 21.40
C THR A 232 -8.03 26.04 21.64
N THR A 233 -8.56 25.45 20.60
CA THR A 233 -9.75 24.55 20.65
C THR A 233 -9.47 23.15 20.14
N THR A 234 -8.38 22.92 19.40
CA THR A 234 -8.06 21.61 18.81
C THR A 234 -6.63 21.18 19.18
N PRO A 235 -6.44 19.91 19.57
CA PRO A 235 -5.10 19.37 19.76
C PRO A 235 -4.34 19.28 18.45
N MET A 236 -3.01 19.17 18.54
CA MET A 236 -2.14 18.92 17.39
C MET A 236 -2.48 17.57 16.74
N ILE A 237 -2.51 17.56 15.41
CA ILE A 237 -2.62 16.33 14.61
C ILE A 237 -1.22 16.00 14.08
N PRO A 238 -0.68 14.80 14.36
CA PRO A 238 0.64 14.41 13.87
C PRO A 238 0.63 14.13 12.36
N GLY A 239 1.74 14.39 11.70
CA GLY A 239 1.98 13.95 10.32
C GLY A 239 2.54 12.54 10.22
N GLY A 240 2.65 12.03 9.00
CA GLY A 240 3.19 10.71 8.69
C GLY A 240 4.65 10.51 9.08
N ASP A 241 5.40 11.59 9.20
CA ASP A 241 6.78 11.66 9.68
C ASP A 241 6.97 11.17 11.13
N THR A 242 5.87 10.98 11.87
CA THR A 242 5.89 10.34 13.19
C THR A 242 6.09 8.82 13.13
N TYR A 243 5.77 8.15 12.04
CA TYR A 243 5.82 6.68 11.95
C TYR A 243 7.18 6.06 12.22
N PRO A 244 8.32 6.57 11.72
CA PRO A 244 9.62 6.01 12.06
C PRO A 244 9.86 5.97 13.58
N GLY A 245 9.42 7.00 14.30
CA GLY A 245 9.48 7.06 15.76
C GLY A 245 8.54 6.06 16.43
N LEU A 246 7.32 5.93 15.94
CA LEU A 246 6.32 4.98 16.44
C LEU A 246 6.79 3.54 16.27
N ILE A 247 7.35 3.17 15.10
CA ILE A 247 7.89 1.84 14.82
C ILE A 247 9.00 1.49 15.81
N ARG A 248 9.91 2.42 16.08
CA ARG A 248 11.03 2.22 17.01
C ARG A 248 10.58 2.06 18.46
N LYS A 249 9.49 2.71 18.86
CA LYS A 249 9.03 2.78 20.27
C LYS A 249 7.94 1.77 20.63
N ASN A 250 7.31 1.14 19.64
CA ASN A 250 6.23 0.18 19.89
C ASN A 250 6.66 -1.27 19.63
N PRO A 251 5.94 -2.28 20.15
CA PRO A 251 6.12 -3.68 19.79
C PRO A 251 6.03 -3.90 18.28
N ILE A 252 6.80 -4.88 17.79
CA ILE A 252 6.76 -5.27 16.38
C ILE A 252 5.37 -5.83 16.05
N ARG A 253 4.84 -5.43 14.91
CA ARG A 253 3.64 -5.99 14.29
C ARG A 253 4.03 -6.93 13.16
N PRO A 254 3.39 -8.09 12.99
CA PRO A 254 3.77 -9.07 11.95
C PRO A 254 3.25 -8.61 10.57
N ILE A 255 3.83 -7.54 10.04
CA ILE A 255 3.46 -6.93 8.76
C ILE A 255 4.57 -7.20 7.74
N ARG A 256 4.17 -7.66 6.56
CA ARG A 256 4.98 -7.67 5.34
C ARG A 256 4.73 -6.37 4.60
N ILE A 257 5.76 -5.64 4.23
CA ILE A 257 5.63 -4.36 3.52
C ILE A 257 6.61 -4.24 2.37
N PHE A 258 6.08 -3.83 1.21
CA PHE A 258 6.88 -3.36 0.09
C PHE A 258 6.81 -1.84 0.02
N LEU A 259 7.97 -1.18 0.03
CA LEU A 259 8.08 0.27 -0.16
C LEU A 259 8.75 0.57 -1.50
N GLN A 260 8.15 1.48 -2.27
CA GLN A 260 8.73 1.99 -3.51
C GLN A 260 8.76 3.50 -3.48
N ASP A 261 9.88 4.06 -3.91
CA ASP A 261 10.01 5.50 -4.14
C ASP A 261 11.08 5.80 -5.19
N GLY A 262 11.20 7.07 -5.58
CA GLY A 262 12.19 7.53 -6.53
C GLY A 262 12.91 8.79 -6.08
N THR A 263 14.17 8.94 -6.50
CA THR A 263 15.02 10.09 -6.12
C THR A 263 14.54 11.42 -6.70
N ALA A 264 13.65 11.40 -7.71
CA ALA A 264 13.02 12.59 -8.28
C ALA A 264 11.62 12.87 -7.70
N ASP A 265 11.28 12.25 -6.55
CA ASP A 265 10.02 12.51 -5.85
C ASP A 265 9.99 13.90 -5.21
N LEU A 266 8.84 14.29 -4.66
CA LEU A 266 8.59 15.60 -4.08
C LEU A 266 9.57 15.96 -2.95
N ASN A 267 10.00 17.21 -2.98
CA ASN A 267 10.72 17.87 -1.90
C ASN A 267 10.15 19.28 -1.74
N ASN A 268 9.29 19.48 -0.75
CA ASN A 268 8.54 20.71 -0.54
C ASN A 268 8.36 21.02 0.96
N GLU A 269 7.45 21.94 1.30
CA GLU A 269 7.17 22.36 2.68
C GLU A 269 6.70 21.23 3.61
N HIS A 270 6.21 20.12 3.05
CA HIS A 270 5.79 18.96 3.84
C HIS A 270 6.92 17.98 4.10
N GLY A 271 8.03 18.09 3.41
CA GLY A 271 9.21 17.25 3.55
C GLY A 271 9.74 16.72 2.22
N ASN A 272 10.68 15.79 2.32
CA ASN A 272 11.24 15.06 1.18
C ASN A 272 10.70 13.62 1.22
N TRP A 273 9.92 13.23 0.19
CA TRP A 273 9.25 11.92 0.16
C TRP A 273 10.25 10.78 0.14
N HIS A 274 11.28 10.86 -0.72
CA HIS A 274 12.28 9.81 -0.82
C HIS A 274 12.99 9.56 0.51
N LEU A 275 13.49 10.61 1.16
CA LEU A 275 14.11 10.50 2.49
C LEU A 275 13.14 9.99 3.55
N ALA A 276 11.87 10.36 3.49
CA ALA A 276 10.85 9.89 4.42
C ALA A 276 10.60 8.37 4.27
N ASN A 277 10.57 7.86 3.05
CA ASN A 277 10.47 6.42 2.77
C ASN A 277 11.73 5.66 3.21
N GLU A 278 12.94 6.23 3.03
CA GLU A 278 14.18 5.67 3.57
C GLU A 278 14.15 5.60 5.11
N GLN A 279 13.61 6.63 5.78
CA GLN A 279 13.43 6.64 7.24
C GLN A 279 12.47 5.53 7.71
N MET A 280 11.42 5.24 6.95
CA MET A 280 10.52 4.10 7.23
C MET A 280 11.29 2.79 7.18
N VAL A 281 12.04 2.52 6.11
CA VAL A 281 12.87 1.32 5.97
C VAL A 281 13.87 1.21 7.11
N SER A 282 14.58 2.29 7.41
CA SER A 282 15.55 2.35 8.53
C SER A 282 14.89 1.99 9.87
N ALA A 283 13.68 2.49 10.13
CA ALA A 283 12.96 2.20 11.37
C ALA A 283 12.52 0.74 11.47
N LEU A 284 12.00 0.17 10.38
CA LEU A 284 11.58 -1.23 10.30
C LEU A 284 12.76 -2.20 10.47
N GLN A 285 13.89 -1.92 9.81
CA GLN A 285 15.12 -2.70 9.94
C GLN A 285 15.70 -2.61 11.36
N TRP A 286 15.71 -1.41 11.95
CA TRP A 286 16.14 -1.23 13.34
C TRP A 286 15.25 -2.02 14.30
N ALA A 287 13.93 -1.98 14.11
CA ALA A 287 13.00 -2.74 14.94
C ALA A 287 13.27 -4.25 14.85
N ASN A 288 13.54 -4.77 13.65
CA ASN A 288 13.91 -6.17 13.46
C ASN A 288 15.22 -6.55 14.14
N ALA A 289 16.25 -5.69 14.03
CA ALA A 289 17.55 -5.92 14.68
C ALA A 289 17.46 -5.89 16.21
N ASN A 290 16.46 -5.21 16.76
CA ASN A 290 16.25 -5.08 18.21
C ASN A 290 14.99 -5.83 18.70
N ALA A 291 14.52 -6.82 17.97
CA ALA A 291 13.25 -7.50 18.27
C ALA A 291 13.25 -8.17 19.66
N ASP A 292 14.34 -8.73 20.08
CA ASP A 292 14.43 -9.44 21.38
C ASP A 292 14.27 -8.48 22.57
N THR A 293 14.72 -7.22 22.42
CA THR A 293 14.53 -6.18 23.43
C THR A 293 13.10 -5.63 23.46
N LYS A 294 12.31 -5.91 22.41
CA LYS A 294 10.92 -5.47 22.28
C LYS A 294 9.90 -6.46 22.85
N ASN A 295 10.36 -7.52 23.51
CA ASN A 295 9.52 -8.57 24.13
C ASN A 295 8.46 -9.17 23.17
N VAL A 296 8.80 -9.33 21.89
CA VAL A 296 7.93 -9.96 20.87
C VAL A 296 8.71 -11.10 20.20
N PRO A 297 8.88 -12.26 20.88
CA PRO A 297 9.66 -13.39 20.36
C PRO A 297 9.15 -13.83 18.98
N GLY A 298 10.07 -13.93 18.02
CA GLY A 298 9.77 -14.39 16.66
C GLY A 298 9.05 -13.41 15.75
N ALA A 299 8.49 -12.32 16.27
CA ALA A 299 7.86 -11.30 15.40
C ALA A 299 8.93 -10.50 14.67
N ARG A 300 8.72 -10.30 13.39
CA ARG A 300 9.56 -9.46 12.50
C ARG A 300 8.67 -8.79 11.46
N TYR A 301 9.10 -7.62 11.01
CA TYR A 301 8.61 -7.04 9.75
C TYR A 301 9.29 -7.76 8.58
N ASP A 302 8.52 -8.21 7.60
CA ASP A 302 9.08 -8.68 6.32
C ASP A 302 9.14 -7.48 5.37
N VAL A 303 10.33 -6.91 5.15
CA VAL A 303 10.52 -5.61 4.49
C VAL A 303 11.23 -5.82 3.16
N ARG A 304 10.60 -5.37 2.07
CA ARG A 304 11.25 -5.16 0.78
C ARG A 304 11.06 -3.72 0.33
N PHE A 305 12.02 -3.22 -0.41
CA PHE A 305 11.94 -1.89 -0.98
C PHE A 305 12.69 -1.82 -2.31
N GLU A 306 12.25 -0.90 -3.15
CA GLU A 306 12.90 -0.60 -4.42
C GLU A 306 12.97 0.92 -4.59
N TRP A 307 14.20 1.42 -4.70
CA TRP A 307 14.46 2.83 -4.97
C TRP A 307 14.84 2.99 -6.43
N GLY A 308 14.23 3.96 -7.10
CA GLY A 308 14.51 4.29 -8.48
C GLY A 308 14.81 5.76 -8.68
N ASP A 309 14.66 6.20 -9.91
CA ASP A 309 14.82 7.60 -10.34
C ASP A 309 13.48 8.23 -10.76
N GLY A 310 12.36 7.60 -10.39
CA GLY A 310 11.01 8.08 -10.69
C GLY A 310 10.63 9.34 -9.90
N ALA A 311 9.69 10.10 -10.48
CA ALA A 311 9.05 11.24 -9.83
C ALA A 311 7.80 10.79 -9.05
N HIS A 312 7.08 11.75 -8.44
CA HIS A 312 5.82 11.50 -7.69
C HIS A 312 4.68 11.09 -8.63
N SER A 313 4.73 9.85 -9.10
CA SER A 313 3.73 9.29 -10.04
C SER A 313 3.57 7.79 -9.87
N ASP A 314 2.47 7.23 -10.40
CA ASP A 314 2.18 5.79 -10.35
C ASP A 314 3.05 4.96 -11.32
N VAL A 315 3.86 5.59 -12.18
CA VAL A 315 4.54 4.93 -13.30
C VAL A 315 5.57 3.92 -12.81
N HIS A 316 6.45 4.31 -11.89
CA HIS A 316 7.44 3.41 -11.30
C HIS A 316 6.78 2.29 -10.49
N GLY A 317 5.80 2.63 -9.65
CA GLY A 317 5.03 1.63 -8.87
C GLY A 317 4.30 0.63 -9.77
N GLY A 318 3.68 1.08 -10.85
CA GLY A 318 2.98 0.24 -11.81
C GLY A 318 3.91 -0.73 -12.56
N TRP A 319 5.13 -0.28 -12.88
CA TRP A 319 6.15 -1.14 -13.45
C TRP A 319 6.57 -2.28 -12.52
N LEU A 320 6.66 -2.02 -11.20
CA LEU A 320 7.01 -3.01 -10.19
C LEU A 320 5.83 -3.88 -9.76
N LEU A 321 4.59 -3.45 -9.98
CA LEU A 321 3.38 -4.05 -9.41
C LEU A 321 3.26 -5.57 -9.65
N PRO A 322 3.54 -6.12 -10.86
CA PRO A 322 3.47 -7.57 -11.04
C PRO A 322 4.43 -8.33 -10.13
N GLY A 323 5.63 -7.83 -9.96
CA GLY A 323 6.63 -8.39 -9.05
C GLY A 323 6.22 -8.28 -7.58
N ILE A 324 5.65 -7.13 -7.19
CA ILE A 324 5.13 -6.90 -5.84
C ILE A 324 4.03 -7.92 -5.51
N LEU A 325 3.07 -8.12 -6.40
CA LEU A 325 1.96 -9.05 -6.18
C LEU A 325 2.45 -10.51 -6.11
N ARG A 326 3.46 -10.89 -6.91
CA ARG A 326 4.12 -12.20 -6.77
C ARG A 326 4.76 -12.38 -5.40
N TRP A 327 5.46 -11.37 -4.92
CA TRP A 327 6.06 -11.43 -3.59
C TRP A 327 5.02 -11.47 -2.47
N MET A 328 3.91 -10.75 -2.62
CA MET A 328 2.84 -10.72 -1.61
C MET A 328 2.05 -12.02 -1.54
N PHE A 329 1.72 -12.60 -2.70
CA PHE A 329 0.75 -13.69 -2.84
C PHE A 329 1.29 -14.96 -3.50
N GLY A 330 2.50 -14.90 -4.08
CA GLY A 330 3.15 -16.04 -4.71
C GLY A 330 3.41 -17.20 -3.75
N LYS A 331 3.57 -18.39 -4.33
CA LYS A 331 3.86 -19.64 -3.59
C LYS A 331 5.30 -19.71 -3.15
#